data_420f7784f7a3a098bff9b97b43d61cca
#
_entry.id   420f7784f7a3a098bff9b97b43d61cca
#
_cell.length_a   1.000
_cell.length_b   1.000
_cell.length_c   1.000
_cell.angle_alpha   90.00
_cell.angle_beta   90.00
_cell.angle_gamma   90.00
#
_symmetry.space_group_name_H-M   'P 1'
#
loop_
_entity.id
_entity.type
_entity.pdbx_description
1 polymer ?
#
loop_
_entity_poly.entity_id
_entity_poly.type
_entity_poly.pdbx_seq_one_letter_code
_entity_poly.pdbx_strand_id
1 'polypeptide(L)'
;MKTFKDFYEAVASVVQRKKQARRMAKIARSPVTQMKKKRAALRMRNPAKINILARKKTIKKFRDKFYPSYKDMSLQQRVKVDQMVMQKYGTKIDKISKKAAKQLQKAEVERVKKAKEAMRDA
;
A
#
# COMPACT_ATOMS: atom_id res chain seq x y z
N MET A 1 23.15 29.56 -4.42
CA MET A 1 23.95 29.40 -3.19
C MET A 1 23.04 29.29 -1.98
N LYS A 2 23.20 28.24 -1.18
CA LYS A 2 22.48 28.15 0.07
C LYS A 2 23.05 29.15 1.09
N THR A 3 22.18 29.93 1.70
CA THR A 3 22.55 30.86 2.75
C THR A 3 22.80 30.10 4.08
N PHE A 4 23.48 30.74 5.01
CA PHE A 4 23.66 30.17 6.36
C PHE A 4 22.32 29.86 7.03
N LYS A 5 21.31 30.69 6.80
CA LYS A 5 19.95 30.47 7.29
C LYS A 5 19.35 29.18 6.75
N ASP A 6 19.50 28.91 5.44
CA ASP A 6 19.00 27.67 4.81
C ASP A 6 19.69 26.42 5.38
N PHE A 7 20.99 26.51 5.62
CA PHE A 7 21.75 25.44 6.27
C PHE A 7 21.25 25.20 7.71
N TYR A 8 21.04 26.25 8.49
CA TYR A 8 20.54 26.16 9.85
C TYR A 8 19.13 25.57 9.91
N GLU A 9 18.25 25.99 9.03
CA GLU A 9 16.89 25.44 8.91
C GLU A 9 16.92 23.95 8.52
N ALA A 10 17.81 23.54 7.63
CA ALA A 10 17.98 22.15 7.25
C ALA A 10 18.44 21.28 8.43
N VAL A 11 19.38 21.77 9.26
CA VAL A 11 19.86 21.07 10.45
C VAL A 11 18.74 20.97 11.51
N ALA A 12 17.99 22.04 11.73
CA ALA A 12 16.84 22.04 12.62
C ALA A 12 15.77 21.04 12.17
N SER A 13 15.50 20.96 10.85
CA SER A 13 14.57 19.98 10.28
C SER A 13 15.02 18.54 10.54
N VAL A 14 16.31 18.22 10.43
CA VAL A 14 16.86 16.90 10.74
C VAL A 14 16.66 16.55 12.22
N VAL A 15 16.96 17.49 13.13
CA VAL A 15 16.76 17.30 14.58
C VAL A 15 15.28 17.06 14.89
N GLN A 16 14.40 17.84 14.31
CA GLN A 16 12.94 17.65 14.46
C GLN A 16 12.48 16.29 13.98
N ARG A 17 12.97 15.84 12.83
CA ARG A 17 12.66 14.49 12.30
C ARG A 17 13.12 13.39 13.25
N LYS A 18 14.30 13.51 13.83
CA LYS A 18 14.79 12.52 14.81
C LYS A 18 13.94 12.51 16.08
N LYS A 19 13.56 13.67 16.60
CA LYS A 19 12.65 13.77 17.76
C LYS A 19 11.29 13.14 17.44
N GLN A 20 10.74 13.44 16.27
CA GLN A 20 9.47 12.87 15.83
C GLN A 20 9.55 11.36 15.67
N ALA A 21 10.64 10.84 15.09
CA ALA A 21 10.87 9.40 14.95
C ALA A 21 10.92 8.71 16.33
N ARG A 22 11.59 9.30 17.31
CA ARG A 22 11.61 8.78 18.69
C ARG A 22 10.23 8.77 19.34
N ARG A 23 9.46 9.84 19.18
CA ARG A 23 8.07 9.93 19.67
C ARG A 23 7.19 8.86 19.03
N MET A 24 7.29 8.68 17.73
CA MET A 24 6.52 7.67 17.01
C MET A 24 6.90 6.26 17.43
N ALA A 25 8.20 5.98 17.64
CA ALA A 25 8.65 4.70 18.16
C ALA A 25 8.10 4.41 19.57
N LYS A 26 8.07 5.42 20.43
CA LYS A 26 7.49 5.34 21.78
C LYS A 26 5.99 5.05 21.75
N ILE A 27 5.26 5.76 20.90
CA ILE A 27 3.82 5.57 20.68
C ILE A 27 3.54 4.16 20.13
N ALA A 28 4.36 3.69 19.18
CA ALA A 28 4.21 2.36 18.59
C ALA A 28 4.38 1.23 19.62
N ARG A 29 5.18 1.45 20.66
CA ARG A 29 5.39 0.48 21.76
C ARG A 29 4.35 0.57 22.87
N SER A 30 3.52 1.62 22.89
CA SER A 30 2.54 1.81 23.96
C SER A 30 1.45 0.71 23.92
N PRO A 31 0.93 0.29 25.10
CA PRO A 31 -0.14 -0.70 25.16
C PRO A 31 -1.41 -0.28 24.39
N VAL A 32 -1.74 1.00 24.41
CA VAL A 32 -2.90 1.56 23.71
C VAL A 32 -2.76 1.39 22.20
N THR A 33 -1.59 1.67 21.65
CA THR A 33 -1.32 1.50 20.20
C THR A 33 -1.34 0.03 19.82
N GLN A 34 -0.80 -0.86 20.65
CA GLN A 34 -0.84 -2.29 20.43
C GLN A 34 -2.28 -2.82 20.41
N MET A 35 -3.12 -2.37 21.33
CA MET A 35 -4.55 -2.71 21.33
C MET A 35 -5.28 -2.19 20.09
N LYS A 36 -5.00 -0.96 19.66
CA LYS A 36 -5.57 -0.40 18.42
C LYS A 36 -5.17 -1.23 17.19
N LYS A 37 -3.90 -1.65 17.10
CA LYS A 37 -3.44 -2.53 16.02
C LYS A 37 -4.15 -3.90 16.04
N LYS A 38 -4.32 -4.50 17.21
CA LYS A 38 -5.05 -5.76 17.36
C LYS A 38 -6.51 -5.62 16.93
N ARG A 39 -7.19 -4.55 17.34
CA ARG A 39 -8.56 -4.26 16.91
C ARG A 39 -8.66 -4.02 15.41
N ALA A 40 -7.71 -3.28 14.83
CA ALA A 40 -7.65 -3.05 13.38
C ALA A 40 -7.45 -4.36 12.60
N ALA A 41 -6.64 -5.28 13.12
CA ALA A 41 -6.45 -6.61 12.52
C ALA A 41 -7.74 -7.45 12.50
N LEU A 42 -8.68 -7.22 13.43
CA LEU A 42 -9.97 -7.91 13.46
C LEU A 42 -11.00 -7.35 12.48
N ARG A 43 -10.76 -6.17 11.93
CA ARG A 43 -11.69 -5.55 10.98
C ARG A 43 -11.48 -6.12 9.59
N MET A 44 -12.57 -6.49 8.94
CA MET A 44 -12.55 -6.83 7.52
C MET A 44 -12.39 -5.57 6.66
N ARG A 45 -11.60 -5.67 5.61
CA ARG A 45 -11.52 -4.63 4.60
C ARG A 45 -12.83 -4.54 3.83
N ASN A 46 -13.23 -3.32 3.47
CA ASN A 46 -14.39 -3.09 2.63
C ASN A 46 -14.22 -3.83 1.28
N PRO A 47 -15.23 -4.58 0.80
CA PRO A 47 -15.18 -5.26 -0.49
C PRO A 47 -14.83 -4.34 -1.66
N ALA A 48 -15.32 -3.09 -1.66
CA ALA A 48 -14.97 -2.11 -2.69
C ALA A 48 -13.46 -1.81 -2.72
N LYS A 49 -12.81 -1.68 -1.57
CA LYS A 49 -11.36 -1.49 -1.47
C LYS A 49 -10.59 -2.71 -1.95
N ILE A 50 -11.09 -3.91 -1.67
CA ILE A 50 -10.51 -5.17 -2.14
C ILE A 50 -10.56 -5.24 -3.66
N ASN A 51 -11.67 -4.86 -4.27
CA ASN A 51 -11.84 -4.82 -5.73
C ASN A 51 -10.87 -3.84 -6.39
N ILE A 52 -10.70 -2.65 -5.82
CA ILE A 52 -9.75 -1.64 -6.29
C ILE A 52 -8.33 -2.16 -6.20
N LEU A 53 -7.97 -2.78 -5.08
CA LEU A 53 -6.64 -3.35 -4.87
C LEU A 53 -6.34 -4.49 -5.85
N ALA A 54 -7.31 -5.38 -6.10
CA ALA A 54 -7.21 -6.46 -7.05
C ALA A 54 -6.96 -5.93 -8.47
N ARG A 55 -7.70 -4.89 -8.88
CA ARG A 55 -7.54 -4.25 -10.18
C ARG A 55 -6.15 -3.63 -10.34
N LYS A 56 -5.68 -2.90 -9.33
CA LYS A 56 -4.33 -2.30 -9.34
C LYS A 56 -3.24 -3.37 -9.45
N LYS A 57 -3.33 -4.46 -8.72
CA LYS A 57 -2.38 -5.57 -8.80
C LYS A 57 -2.39 -6.24 -10.17
N THR A 58 -3.54 -6.43 -10.78
CA THR A 58 -3.68 -7.00 -12.11
C THR A 58 -3.06 -6.10 -13.18
N ILE A 59 -3.36 -4.81 -13.14
CA ILE A 59 -2.77 -3.81 -14.05
C ILE A 59 -1.24 -3.80 -13.91
N LYS A 60 -0.72 -3.84 -12.68
CA LYS A 60 0.72 -3.90 -12.43
C LYS A 60 1.35 -5.16 -13.02
N LYS A 61 0.72 -6.33 -12.91
CA LYS A 61 1.21 -7.58 -13.50
C LYS A 61 1.30 -7.49 -15.01
N PHE A 62 0.27 -6.97 -15.68
CA PHE A 62 0.29 -6.78 -17.13
C PHE A 62 1.38 -5.80 -17.55
N ARG A 63 1.51 -4.70 -16.86
CA ARG A 63 2.51 -3.68 -17.11
C ARG A 63 3.93 -4.23 -16.96
N ASP A 64 4.21 -4.95 -15.88
CA ASP A 64 5.53 -5.54 -15.63
C ASP A 64 5.87 -6.63 -16.65
N LYS A 65 4.88 -7.36 -17.13
CA LYS A 65 5.06 -8.41 -18.12
C LYS A 65 5.37 -7.87 -19.52
N PHE A 66 4.65 -6.85 -19.98
CA PHE A 66 4.76 -6.31 -21.33
C PHE A 66 5.70 -5.09 -21.44
N TYR A 67 5.91 -4.39 -20.32
CA TYR A 67 6.75 -3.18 -20.26
C TYR A 67 7.68 -3.24 -19.04
N PRO A 68 8.70 -4.13 -19.08
CA PRO A 68 9.58 -4.33 -17.91
C PRO A 68 10.40 -3.09 -17.54
N SER A 69 10.63 -2.18 -18.50
CA SER A 69 11.35 -0.92 -18.28
C SER A 69 10.46 0.25 -17.81
N TYR A 70 9.23 -0.02 -17.40
CA TYR A 70 8.27 1.01 -16.98
C TYR A 70 8.82 1.93 -15.88
N LYS A 71 9.55 1.39 -14.92
CA LYS A 71 10.14 2.15 -13.82
C LYS A 71 11.15 3.20 -14.26
N ASP A 72 11.85 2.94 -15.37
CA ASP A 72 12.88 3.81 -15.92
C ASP A 72 12.33 4.82 -16.93
N MET A 73 11.03 4.74 -17.22
CA MET A 73 10.39 5.64 -18.18
C MET A 73 10.07 7.00 -17.55
N SER A 74 10.03 8.05 -18.42
CA SER A 74 9.53 9.36 -18.03
C SER A 74 8.03 9.32 -17.70
N LEU A 75 7.51 10.32 -16.99
CA LEU A 75 6.10 10.41 -16.64
C LEU A 75 5.19 10.36 -17.88
N GLN A 76 5.56 11.06 -18.94
CA GLN A 76 4.81 11.07 -20.20
C GLN A 76 4.75 9.68 -20.85
N GLN A 77 5.86 8.96 -20.86
CA GLN A 77 5.92 7.59 -21.38
C GLN A 77 5.08 6.63 -20.53
N ARG A 78 5.11 6.78 -19.19
CA ARG A 78 4.31 5.97 -18.29
C ARG A 78 2.80 6.16 -18.53
N VAL A 79 2.36 7.39 -18.74
CA VAL A 79 0.96 7.69 -19.07
C VAL A 79 0.53 7.02 -20.37
N LYS A 80 1.38 7.11 -21.42
CA LYS A 80 1.12 6.42 -22.70
C LYS A 80 1.03 4.91 -22.54
N VAL A 81 1.94 4.30 -21.77
CA VAL A 81 1.95 2.86 -21.49
C VAL A 81 0.68 2.45 -20.76
N ASP A 82 0.27 3.21 -19.74
CA ASP A 82 -0.95 2.93 -18.98
C ASP A 82 -2.19 2.97 -19.88
N GLN A 83 -2.27 3.96 -20.78
CA GLN A 83 -3.36 4.04 -21.77
C GLN A 83 -3.36 2.85 -22.74
N MET A 84 -2.18 2.46 -23.24
CA MET A 84 -2.04 1.32 -24.15
C MET A 84 -2.43 0.00 -23.47
N VAL A 85 -2.04 -0.20 -22.22
CA VAL A 85 -2.40 -1.39 -21.44
C VAL A 85 -3.91 -1.45 -21.26
N MET A 86 -4.56 -0.36 -20.92
CA MET A 86 -6.01 -0.31 -20.77
C MET A 86 -6.76 -0.53 -22.07
N GLN A 87 -6.27 -0.01 -23.19
CA GLN A 87 -6.87 -0.20 -24.51
C GLN A 87 -6.73 -1.65 -25.02
N LYS A 88 -5.54 -2.24 -24.90
CA LYS A 88 -5.26 -3.59 -25.42
C LYS A 88 -5.78 -4.70 -24.52
N TYR A 89 -5.69 -4.52 -23.20
CA TYR A 89 -5.92 -5.59 -22.22
C TYR A 89 -7.03 -5.29 -21.23
N GLY A 90 -7.77 -4.21 -21.39
CA GLY A 90 -8.82 -3.78 -20.46
C GLY A 90 -9.84 -4.88 -20.12
N THR A 91 -10.32 -5.61 -21.13
CA THR A 91 -11.29 -6.71 -20.95
C THR A 91 -10.67 -7.87 -20.17
N LYS A 92 -9.44 -8.26 -20.50
CA LYS A 92 -8.71 -9.32 -19.79
C LYS A 92 -8.42 -8.89 -18.34
N ILE A 93 -8.04 -7.64 -18.14
CA ILE A 93 -7.81 -7.06 -16.81
C ILE A 93 -9.08 -7.14 -15.97
N ASP A 94 -10.22 -6.79 -16.52
CA ASP A 94 -11.52 -6.87 -15.82
C ASP A 94 -11.85 -8.29 -15.38
N LYS A 95 -11.67 -9.28 -16.25
CA LYS A 95 -11.91 -10.69 -15.93
C LYS A 95 -10.97 -11.20 -14.85
N ILE A 96 -9.68 -10.95 -14.98
CA ILE A 96 -8.66 -11.41 -14.04
C ILE A 96 -8.81 -10.69 -12.70
N SER A 97 -9.12 -9.39 -12.70
CA SER A 97 -9.33 -8.63 -11.48
C SER A 97 -10.53 -9.13 -10.68
N LYS A 98 -11.62 -9.54 -11.33
CA LYS A 98 -12.77 -10.16 -10.66
C LYS A 98 -12.39 -11.47 -9.95
N LYS A 99 -11.61 -12.33 -10.60
CA LYS A 99 -11.10 -13.58 -10.00
C LYS A 99 -10.16 -13.27 -8.83
N ALA A 100 -9.25 -12.33 -9.01
CA ALA A 100 -8.31 -11.90 -7.97
C ALA A 100 -9.05 -11.28 -6.77
N ALA A 101 -10.11 -10.50 -7.01
CA ALA A 101 -10.94 -9.94 -5.96
C ALA A 101 -11.62 -11.02 -5.11
N LYS A 102 -12.16 -12.06 -5.74
CA LYS A 102 -12.75 -13.21 -5.02
C LYS A 102 -11.72 -13.91 -4.13
N GLN A 103 -10.51 -14.14 -4.65
CA GLN A 103 -9.42 -14.76 -3.89
C GLN A 103 -8.99 -13.89 -2.72
N LEU A 104 -8.88 -12.57 -2.93
CA LEU A 104 -8.52 -11.63 -1.87
C LEU A 104 -9.61 -11.53 -0.80
N GLN A 105 -10.89 -11.62 -1.16
CA GLN A 105 -11.98 -11.67 -0.21
C GLN A 105 -11.92 -12.91 0.67
N LYS A 106 -11.66 -14.08 0.06
CA LYS A 106 -11.48 -15.33 0.81
C LYS A 106 -10.27 -15.24 1.75
N ALA A 107 -9.15 -14.72 1.26
CA ALA A 107 -7.94 -14.52 2.07
C ALA A 107 -8.20 -13.55 3.23
N GLU A 108 -9.00 -12.51 3.02
CA GLU A 108 -9.36 -11.55 4.07
C GLU A 108 -10.22 -12.20 5.16
N VAL A 109 -11.19 -13.03 4.78
CA VAL A 109 -12.02 -13.80 5.73
C VAL A 109 -11.14 -14.71 6.59
N GLU A 110 -10.22 -15.44 5.95
CA GLU A 110 -9.27 -16.31 6.67
C GLU A 110 -8.33 -15.52 7.58
N ARG A 111 -7.84 -14.36 7.12
CA ARG A 111 -6.99 -13.48 7.93
C ARG A 111 -7.69 -13.04 9.21
N VAL A 112 -8.93 -12.57 9.10
CA VAL A 112 -9.73 -12.14 10.25
C VAL A 112 -10.01 -13.32 11.18
N LYS A 113 -10.32 -14.48 10.63
CA LYS A 113 -10.56 -15.71 11.41
C LYS A 113 -9.31 -16.10 12.20
N LYS A 114 -8.13 -16.11 11.58
CA LYS A 114 -6.86 -16.39 12.27
C LYS A 114 -6.54 -15.36 13.35
N ALA A 115 -6.80 -14.07 13.10
CA ALA A 115 -6.60 -13.02 14.08
C ALA A 115 -7.51 -13.20 15.31
N LYS A 116 -8.76 -13.61 15.11
CA LYS A 116 -9.70 -13.93 16.20
C LYS A 116 -9.25 -15.16 17.00
N GLU A 117 -8.76 -16.20 16.32
CA GLU A 117 -8.24 -17.40 16.97
C GLU A 117 -6.99 -17.07 17.80
N ALA A 118 -6.06 -16.28 17.27
CA ALA A 118 -4.87 -15.83 17.99
C ALA A 118 -5.21 -15.02 19.25
N MET A 119 -6.30 -14.26 19.23
CA MET A 119 -6.78 -13.55 20.41
C MET A 119 -7.43 -14.44 21.46
N ARG A 120 -8.07 -15.54 21.05
CA ARG A 120 -8.64 -16.53 21.99
C ARG A 120 -7.59 -17.32 22.73
N ASP A 121 -6.47 -17.60 22.04
CA ASP A 121 -5.36 -18.42 22.55
C ASP A 121 -4.38 -17.60 23.41
N ALA A 122 -4.52 -16.27 23.44
CA ALA A 122 -3.64 -15.39 24.22
C ALA A 122 -4.09 -15.21 25.66
#